data_f2e5288a9992076581f6812a46053a56
#
_entry.id   f2e5288a9992076581f6812a46053a56
#
_cell.length_a   1.000
_cell.length_b   1.000
_cell.length_c   1.000
_cell.angle_alpha   90.00
_cell.angle_beta   90.00
_cell.angle_gamma   90.00
#
_symmetry.space_group_name_H-M   'P 1'
#
loop_
_entity.id
_entity.type
_entity.pdbx_description
1 polymer ?
#
loop_
_entity_poly.entity_id
_entity_poly.type
_entity_poly.pdbx_seq_one_letter_code
_entity_poly.pdbx_strand_id
1 'polypeptide(L)'
;PGEGILSTVYDNSYAVFNGTSMSSPVTAGVVGLIRSKYPSWTNAQVVDRLKLGVDSIYHLNPAYIGLLGTGRVNAFKCVADFPIVSLITKTASDSLYGNNDKAFDINEVVTFALNYRNIWIAGNNVSLRLTTSDPDVEIVQDSVYVGNLNAYTSYSTQPSNTFRVKA
;
A
#
# COMPACT_ATOMS: atom_id res chain seq x y z
N PRO A 1 -10.78 0.27 -13.99
CA PRO A 1 -12.13 0.04 -14.46
C PRO A 1 -12.18 0.14 -15.99
N GLY A 2 -13.06 -0.64 -16.60
CA GLY A 2 -13.26 -0.64 -18.04
C GLY A 2 -14.49 0.19 -18.43
N GLU A 3 -14.57 1.42 -17.97
CA GLU A 3 -15.68 2.33 -18.25
C GLU A 3 -15.17 3.57 -18.97
N GLY A 4 -15.87 3.98 -20.02
CA GLY A 4 -15.53 5.17 -20.79
C GLY A 4 -14.20 5.06 -21.56
N ILE A 5 -13.79 3.87 -21.97
CA ILE A 5 -12.49 3.67 -22.63
C ILE A 5 -12.61 4.00 -24.12
N LEU A 6 -11.99 5.11 -24.51
CA LEU A 6 -11.83 5.50 -25.92
C LEU A 6 -10.69 4.69 -26.56
N SER A 7 -10.97 4.08 -27.70
CA SER A 7 -9.97 3.35 -28.48
C SER A 7 -10.28 3.40 -29.96
N THR A 8 -9.33 2.98 -30.78
CA THR A 8 -9.48 2.85 -32.22
C THR A 8 -10.45 1.73 -32.57
N VAL A 9 -11.24 1.95 -33.62
CA VAL A 9 -12.11 0.97 -34.24
C VAL A 9 -11.86 0.91 -35.76
N TYR A 10 -12.58 0.04 -36.45
CA TYR A 10 -12.47 -0.03 -37.93
C TYR A 10 -12.76 1.32 -38.59
N ASP A 11 -12.41 1.44 -39.87
CA ASP A 11 -12.60 2.65 -40.73
C ASP A 11 -11.93 3.92 -40.18
N ASN A 12 -10.74 3.82 -39.60
CA ASN A 12 -9.97 4.93 -39.04
C ASN A 12 -10.77 5.84 -38.09
N SER A 13 -11.67 5.23 -37.32
CA SER A 13 -12.50 5.96 -36.36
C SER A 13 -12.19 5.56 -34.90
N TYR A 14 -12.88 6.23 -33.97
CA TYR A 14 -12.72 6.00 -32.52
C TYR A 14 -14.11 5.77 -31.93
N ALA A 15 -14.16 4.90 -30.91
CA ALA A 15 -15.38 4.69 -30.14
C ALA A 15 -15.07 4.48 -28.67
N VAL A 16 -16.07 4.72 -27.83
CA VAL A 16 -16.01 4.52 -26.38
C VAL A 16 -16.75 3.24 -26.05
N PHE A 17 -16.09 2.35 -25.31
CA PHE A 17 -16.67 1.09 -24.86
C PHE A 17 -16.52 0.91 -23.35
N ASN A 18 -17.43 0.10 -22.79
CA ASN A 18 -17.40 -0.32 -21.39
C ASN A 18 -17.27 -1.84 -21.32
N GLY A 19 -16.50 -2.34 -20.37
CA GLY A 19 -16.39 -3.77 -20.12
C GLY A 19 -14.99 -4.17 -19.61
N THR A 20 -14.89 -5.35 -19.04
CA THR A 20 -13.64 -5.96 -18.62
C THR A 20 -12.69 -6.20 -19.79
N SER A 21 -13.25 -6.41 -21.01
CA SER A 21 -12.48 -6.47 -22.27
C SER A 21 -11.67 -5.21 -22.54
N MET A 22 -12.10 -4.05 -22.05
CA MET A 22 -11.40 -2.76 -22.17
C MET A 22 -10.39 -2.56 -21.04
N SER A 23 -10.64 -3.14 -19.87
CA SER A 23 -9.66 -3.12 -18.76
C SER A 23 -8.43 -3.98 -19.04
N SER A 24 -8.60 -5.09 -19.76
CA SER A 24 -7.53 -6.05 -20.03
C SER A 24 -6.36 -5.41 -20.82
N PRO A 25 -6.56 -4.77 -21.99
CA PRO A 25 -5.48 -4.12 -22.73
C PRO A 25 -4.85 -2.93 -21.98
N VAL A 26 -5.62 -2.20 -21.15
CA VAL A 26 -5.04 -1.16 -20.27
C VAL A 26 -4.05 -1.79 -19.29
N THR A 27 -4.41 -2.90 -18.66
CA THR A 27 -3.51 -3.64 -17.77
C THR A 27 -2.31 -4.21 -18.52
N ALA A 28 -2.50 -4.74 -19.74
CA ALA A 28 -1.41 -5.20 -20.59
C ALA A 28 -0.43 -4.06 -20.95
N GLY A 29 -0.93 -2.86 -21.18
CA GLY A 29 -0.10 -1.65 -21.38
C GLY A 29 0.77 -1.34 -20.16
N VAL A 30 0.22 -1.46 -18.95
CA VAL A 30 1.00 -1.30 -17.70
C VAL A 30 2.08 -2.38 -17.57
N VAL A 31 1.78 -3.63 -17.95
CA VAL A 31 2.79 -4.70 -18.02
C VAL A 31 3.91 -4.33 -18.99
N GLY A 32 3.59 -3.75 -20.15
CA GLY A 32 4.56 -3.22 -21.10
C GLY A 32 5.46 -2.14 -20.49
N LEU A 33 4.91 -1.22 -19.71
CA LEU A 33 5.68 -0.19 -18.99
C LEU A 33 6.65 -0.82 -17.97
N ILE A 34 6.19 -1.80 -17.18
CA ILE A 34 7.05 -2.53 -16.24
C ILE A 34 8.19 -3.22 -16.99
N ARG A 35 7.89 -3.90 -18.10
CA ARG A 35 8.91 -4.58 -18.95
C ARG A 35 9.92 -3.60 -19.53
N SER A 36 9.46 -2.47 -20.01
CA SER A 36 10.34 -1.41 -20.55
C SER A 36 11.31 -0.90 -19.50
N LYS A 37 10.83 -0.71 -18.27
CA LYS A 37 11.66 -0.22 -17.16
C LYS A 37 12.59 -1.28 -16.60
N TYR A 38 12.16 -2.54 -16.56
CA TYR A 38 12.90 -3.68 -15.99
C TYR A 38 13.03 -4.83 -16.99
N PRO A 39 13.81 -4.67 -18.08
CA PRO A 39 13.85 -5.61 -19.19
C PRO A 39 14.41 -6.99 -18.80
N SER A 40 15.22 -7.07 -17.77
CA SER A 40 15.83 -8.32 -17.28
C SER A 40 14.93 -9.14 -16.35
N TRP A 41 13.76 -8.60 -15.94
CA TRP A 41 12.90 -9.31 -15.01
C TRP A 41 12.21 -10.51 -15.64
N THR A 42 12.01 -11.55 -14.85
CA THR A 42 11.19 -12.69 -15.20
C THR A 42 9.71 -12.32 -15.27
N ASN A 43 8.91 -13.15 -15.93
CA ASN A 43 7.46 -12.95 -15.98
C ASN A 43 6.83 -12.91 -14.57
N ALA A 44 7.32 -13.76 -13.65
CA ALA A 44 6.85 -13.78 -12.27
C ALA A 44 7.08 -12.43 -11.57
N GLN A 45 8.28 -11.86 -11.68
CA GLN A 45 8.60 -10.55 -11.10
C GLN A 45 7.73 -9.42 -11.66
N VAL A 46 7.44 -9.45 -12.96
CA VAL A 46 6.55 -8.46 -13.61
C VAL A 46 5.12 -8.60 -13.09
N VAL A 47 4.61 -9.83 -12.96
CA VAL A 47 3.27 -10.09 -12.41
C VAL A 47 3.18 -9.67 -10.93
N ASP A 48 4.19 -9.98 -10.13
CA ASP A 48 4.24 -9.57 -8.72
C ASP A 48 4.25 -8.04 -8.60
N ARG A 49 5.04 -7.35 -9.44
CA ARG A 49 5.05 -5.89 -9.48
C ARG A 49 3.69 -5.31 -9.85
N LEU A 50 3.03 -5.88 -10.84
CA LEU A 50 1.69 -5.46 -11.23
C LEU A 50 0.70 -5.59 -10.07
N LYS A 51 0.74 -6.71 -9.33
CA LYS A 51 -0.14 -6.97 -8.18
C LYS A 51 0.15 -6.06 -6.98
N LEU A 52 1.41 -5.64 -6.79
CA LEU A 52 1.82 -4.72 -5.73
C LEU A 52 1.55 -3.25 -6.10
N GLY A 53 1.61 -2.91 -7.38
CA GLY A 53 1.40 -1.56 -7.91
C GLY A 53 -0.07 -1.20 -8.09
N VAL A 54 -0.91 -1.48 -7.09
CA VAL A 54 -2.35 -1.21 -7.15
C VAL A 54 -2.80 -0.21 -6.08
N ASP A 55 -3.98 0.36 -6.29
CA ASP A 55 -4.73 1.07 -5.26
C ASP A 55 -5.73 0.09 -4.64
N SER A 56 -5.69 -0.07 -3.32
CA SER A 56 -6.69 -0.87 -2.61
C SER A 56 -8.07 -0.21 -2.78
N ILE A 57 -9.06 -1.02 -3.15
CA ILE A 57 -10.45 -0.58 -3.35
C ILE A 57 -11.43 -1.27 -2.40
N TYR A 58 -10.92 -2.08 -1.46
CA TYR A 58 -11.76 -2.84 -0.54
C TYR A 58 -12.52 -1.98 0.47
N HIS A 59 -11.94 -0.83 0.88
CA HIS A 59 -12.62 0.14 1.73
C HIS A 59 -13.85 0.78 1.05
N LEU A 60 -13.88 0.81 -0.28
CA LEU A 60 -15.02 1.26 -1.07
C LEU A 60 -15.99 0.12 -1.40
N ASN A 61 -15.56 -1.13 -1.22
CA ASN A 61 -16.28 -2.33 -1.63
C ASN A 61 -16.22 -3.42 -0.54
N PRO A 62 -16.67 -3.15 0.68
CA PRO A 62 -16.49 -4.07 1.82
C PRO A 62 -17.19 -5.43 1.63
N ALA A 63 -18.29 -5.47 0.86
CA ALA A 63 -18.99 -6.72 0.56
C ALA A 63 -18.22 -7.65 -0.40
N TYR A 64 -17.15 -7.16 -1.04
CA TYR A 64 -16.39 -7.89 -2.05
C TYR A 64 -14.95 -8.17 -1.63
N ILE A 65 -14.67 -8.18 -0.32
CA ILE A 65 -13.32 -8.48 0.20
C ILE A 65 -12.87 -9.86 -0.30
N GLY A 66 -11.68 -9.91 -0.90
CA GLY A 66 -11.11 -11.13 -1.50
C GLY A 66 -11.58 -11.46 -2.93
N LEU A 67 -12.59 -10.76 -3.46
CA LEU A 67 -13.17 -11.05 -4.79
C LEU A 67 -12.68 -10.10 -5.90
N LEU A 68 -11.99 -9.01 -5.55
CA LEU A 68 -11.56 -7.97 -6.50
C LEU A 68 -10.04 -8.02 -6.80
N GLY A 69 -9.42 -9.18 -6.64
CA GLY A 69 -7.97 -9.34 -6.82
C GLY A 69 -7.18 -8.53 -5.78
N THR A 70 -6.09 -7.86 -6.20
CA THR A 70 -5.26 -7.04 -5.31
C THR A 70 -5.70 -5.57 -5.28
N GLY A 71 -6.51 -5.12 -6.24
CA GLY A 71 -7.00 -3.75 -6.31
C GLY A 71 -7.05 -3.21 -7.74
N ARG A 72 -7.21 -1.88 -7.86
CA ARG A 72 -7.20 -1.16 -9.13
C ARG A 72 -5.76 -0.90 -9.57
N VAL A 73 -5.38 -1.30 -10.78
CA VAL A 73 -4.05 -1.08 -11.33
C VAL A 73 -3.68 0.41 -11.34
N ASN A 74 -2.45 0.72 -10.93
CA ASN A 74 -1.90 2.07 -10.91
C ASN A 74 -0.53 2.06 -11.60
N ALA A 75 -0.47 2.60 -12.81
CA ALA A 75 0.74 2.60 -13.64
C ALA A 75 1.91 3.30 -12.97
N PHE A 76 1.66 4.43 -12.27
CA PHE A 76 2.70 5.15 -11.53
C PHE A 76 3.33 4.25 -10.45
N LYS A 77 2.51 3.62 -9.61
CA LYS A 77 3.00 2.71 -8.59
C LYS A 77 3.76 1.52 -9.20
N CYS A 78 3.33 1.04 -10.36
CA CYS A 78 3.99 -0.08 -11.04
C CYS A 78 5.40 0.24 -11.55
N VAL A 79 5.72 1.51 -11.84
CA VAL A 79 7.03 1.92 -12.36
C VAL A 79 7.83 2.81 -11.42
N ALA A 80 7.28 3.20 -10.27
CA ALA A 80 7.97 4.05 -9.32
C ALA A 80 9.10 3.32 -8.58
N ASP A 81 10.20 4.02 -8.34
CA ASP A 81 11.38 3.53 -7.61
C ASP A 81 11.32 3.98 -6.16
N PHE A 82 10.40 3.40 -5.39
CA PHE A 82 10.33 3.57 -3.94
C PHE A 82 10.06 2.23 -3.24
N PRO A 83 10.48 2.07 -1.98
CA PRO A 83 10.21 0.86 -1.21
C PRO A 83 8.70 0.71 -1.00
N ILE A 84 8.23 -0.53 -1.00
CA ILE A 84 6.86 -0.88 -0.63
C ILE A 84 6.91 -1.62 0.69
N VAL A 85 6.30 -1.04 1.72
CA VAL A 85 6.27 -1.60 3.05
C VAL A 85 4.93 -2.31 3.27
N SER A 86 5.02 -3.58 3.66
CA SER A 86 3.87 -4.40 4.07
C SER A 86 3.90 -4.60 5.57
N LEU A 87 2.79 -4.33 6.24
CA LEU A 87 2.63 -4.63 7.66
C LEU A 87 2.50 -6.15 7.86
N ILE A 88 3.28 -6.70 8.79
CA ILE A 88 3.19 -8.11 9.20
C ILE A 88 2.32 -8.22 10.43
N THR A 89 2.70 -7.51 11.50
CA THR A 89 1.93 -7.46 12.75
C THR A 89 1.97 -6.07 13.36
N LYS A 90 0.95 -5.75 14.13
CA LYS A 90 0.92 -4.58 15.01
C LYS A 90 0.64 -5.04 16.43
N THR A 91 1.30 -4.41 17.39
CA THR A 91 1.07 -4.63 18.82
C THR A 91 0.79 -3.29 19.47
N ALA A 92 -0.35 -3.18 20.13
CA ALA A 92 -0.71 -2.01 20.92
C ALA A 92 -0.29 -2.25 22.38
N SER A 93 0.15 -1.20 23.06
CA SER A 93 0.55 -1.25 24.47
C SER A 93 0.36 0.12 25.14
N ASP A 94 -0.14 0.09 26.35
CA ASP A 94 -0.28 1.21 27.28
C ASP A 94 0.90 1.33 28.26
N SER A 95 1.85 0.38 28.24
CA SER A 95 2.88 0.21 29.27
C SER A 95 3.88 1.37 29.40
N LEU A 96 4.10 2.18 28.33
CA LEU A 96 5.07 3.28 28.36
C LEU A 96 4.48 4.63 28.75
N TYR A 97 3.23 4.86 28.42
CA TYR A 97 2.56 6.16 28.56
C TYR A 97 1.16 6.04 29.16
N GLY A 98 0.73 4.84 29.54
CA GLY A 98 -0.52 4.53 30.20
C GLY A 98 -0.30 3.89 31.58
N ASN A 99 -1.33 3.27 32.11
CA ASN A 99 -1.35 2.67 33.46
C ASN A 99 -0.87 1.22 33.49
N ASN A 100 -0.61 0.60 32.31
CA ASN A 100 -0.15 -0.78 32.12
C ASN A 100 -1.14 -1.84 32.62
N ASP A 101 -2.42 -1.57 32.59
CA ASP A 101 -3.45 -2.57 32.94
C ASP A 101 -3.96 -3.36 31.73
N LYS A 102 -3.46 -3.02 30.51
CA LYS A 102 -3.81 -3.61 29.20
C LYS A 102 -5.22 -3.29 28.72
N ALA A 103 -5.93 -2.40 29.39
CA ALA A 103 -7.09 -1.72 28.85
C ALA A 103 -6.64 -0.44 28.12
N PHE A 104 -7.43 0.04 27.19
CA PHE A 104 -7.15 1.29 26.49
C PHE A 104 -8.24 2.28 26.87
N ASP A 105 -7.94 3.09 27.89
CA ASP A 105 -8.89 4.01 28.49
C ASP A 105 -8.93 5.36 27.77
N ILE A 106 -10.03 6.07 27.94
CA ILE A 106 -10.19 7.45 27.42
C ILE A 106 -9.08 8.33 28.01
N ASN A 107 -8.45 9.12 27.15
CA ASN A 107 -7.32 9.99 27.46
C ASN A 107 -5.99 9.28 27.74
N GLU A 108 -5.92 7.98 27.59
CA GLU A 108 -4.66 7.23 27.69
C GLU A 108 -3.88 7.26 26.39
N VAL A 109 -2.54 7.31 26.48
CA VAL A 109 -1.68 7.24 25.32
C VAL A 109 -1.24 5.81 25.08
N VAL A 110 -1.65 5.27 23.94
CA VAL A 110 -1.33 3.92 23.49
C VAL A 110 -0.21 3.96 22.44
N THR A 111 0.77 3.11 22.60
CA THR A 111 1.86 2.91 21.64
C THR A 111 1.56 1.78 20.66
N PHE A 112 1.92 1.95 19.39
CA PHE A 112 1.84 0.89 18.38
C PHE A 112 3.22 0.51 17.89
N ALA A 113 3.69 -0.67 18.29
CA ALA A 113 4.86 -1.31 17.71
C ALA A 113 4.45 -2.10 16.46
N LEU A 114 5.24 -1.97 15.40
CA LEU A 114 4.99 -2.62 14.12
C LEU A 114 6.12 -3.59 13.77
N ASN A 115 5.74 -4.78 13.27
CA ASN A 115 6.61 -5.60 12.46
C ASN A 115 6.18 -5.43 11.00
N TYR A 116 7.12 -5.13 10.14
CA TYR A 116 6.86 -4.84 8.74
C TYR A 116 7.98 -5.39 7.85
N ARG A 117 7.71 -5.52 6.59
CA ARG A 117 8.67 -5.99 5.60
C ARG A 117 8.69 -5.03 4.42
N ASN A 118 9.89 -4.65 3.97
CA ASN A 118 10.02 -4.09 2.65
C ASN A 118 9.91 -5.23 1.63
N ILE A 119 8.85 -5.20 0.85
CA ILE A 119 8.53 -6.25 -0.14
C ILE A 119 8.97 -5.87 -1.55
N TRP A 120 9.78 -4.82 -1.68
CA TRP A 120 10.24 -4.31 -2.95
C TRP A 120 11.71 -3.86 -2.90
N ILE A 121 12.07 -2.85 -3.70
CA ILE A 121 13.43 -2.30 -3.77
C ILE A 121 13.87 -1.67 -2.45
N ALA A 122 15.19 -1.52 -2.29
CA ALA A 122 15.76 -0.81 -1.17
C ALA A 122 15.32 0.66 -1.16
N GLY A 123 15.19 1.22 0.02
CA GLY A 123 14.88 2.64 0.23
C GLY A 123 15.81 3.26 1.26
N ASN A 124 16.16 4.51 1.06
CA ASN A 124 16.99 5.28 1.99
C ASN A 124 16.15 6.34 2.69
N ASN A 125 16.47 6.62 3.94
CA ASN A 125 15.82 7.67 4.74
C ASN A 125 14.29 7.54 4.80
N VAL A 126 13.81 6.32 4.98
CA VAL A 126 12.37 6.00 5.01
C VAL A 126 11.77 6.41 6.34
N SER A 127 10.60 7.05 6.28
CA SER A 127 9.72 7.27 7.43
C SER A 127 8.36 6.64 7.16
N LEU A 128 7.78 6.02 8.18
CA LEU A 128 6.41 5.55 8.16
C LEU A 128 5.52 6.63 8.76
N ARG A 129 4.32 6.82 8.22
CA ARG A 129 3.35 7.79 8.73
C ARG A 129 2.03 7.13 9.05
N LEU A 130 1.49 7.47 10.24
CA LEU A 130 0.15 7.10 10.67
C LEU A 130 -0.82 8.24 10.36
N THR A 131 -2.00 7.91 9.86
CA THR A 131 -3.10 8.84 9.66
C THR A 131 -4.40 8.21 10.13
N THR A 132 -5.33 9.05 10.58
CA THR A 132 -6.70 8.62 10.91
C THR A 132 -7.70 9.58 10.28
N SER A 133 -8.90 9.09 10.00
CA SER A 133 -10.07 9.88 9.67
C SER A 133 -11.08 9.91 10.84
N ASP A 134 -10.76 9.24 11.94
CA ASP A 134 -11.59 9.19 13.14
C ASP A 134 -11.35 10.47 13.95
N PRO A 135 -12.39 11.31 14.19
CA PRO A 135 -12.24 12.56 14.92
C PRO A 135 -12.00 12.36 16.42
N ASP A 136 -12.32 11.18 16.95
CA ASP A 136 -12.18 10.86 18.37
C ASP A 136 -10.77 10.32 18.70
N VAL A 137 -9.90 10.21 17.69
CA VAL A 137 -8.53 9.71 17.86
C VAL A 137 -7.51 10.83 17.61
N GLU A 138 -6.80 11.24 18.66
CA GLU A 138 -5.65 12.13 18.56
C GLU A 138 -4.38 11.37 18.23
N ILE A 139 -3.67 11.73 17.15
CA ILE A 139 -2.35 11.17 16.86
C ILE A 139 -1.29 12.01 17.57
N VAL A 140 -0.70 11.46 18.62
CA VAL A 140 0.35 12.10 19.43
C VAL A 140 1.72 12.02 18.73
N GLN A 141 1.99 10.92 18.04
CA GLN A 141 3.17 10.75 17.19
C GLN A 141 2.78 10.06 15.89
N ASP A 142 2.75 10.84 14.81
CA ASP A 142 2.29 10.41 13.50
C ASP A 142 3.39 9.79 12.63
N SER A 143 4.66 10.04 12.94
CA SER A 143 5.79 9.65 12.09
C SER A 143 6.85 8.88 12.86
N VAL A 144 7.33 7.81 12.24
CA VAL A 144 8.42 6.97 12.77
C VAL A 144 9.50 6.86 11.69
N TYR A 145 10.68 7.39 11.98
CA TYR A 145 11.84 7.23 11.11
C TYR A 145 12.40 5.83 11.24
N VAL A 146 12.49 5.10 10.15
CA VAL A 146 12.93 3.69 10.12
C VAL A 146 14.27 3.51 9.38
N GLY A 147 14.82 4.59 8.82
CA GLY A 147 16.15 4.58 8.20
C GLY A 147 16.18 3.92 6.83
N ASN A 148 17.22 3.16 6.57
CA ASN A 148 17.40 2.49 5.30
C ASN A 148 16.76 1.09 5.34
N LEU A 149 15.96 0.79 4.33
CA LEU A 149 15.28 -0.48 4.18
C LEU A 149 15.89 -1.26 3.01
N ASN A 150 16.50 -2.41 3.29
CA ASN A 150 16.92 -3.33 2.23
C ASN A 150 15.71 -3.98 1.57
N ALA A 151 15.85 -4.35 0.30
CA ALA A 151 14.82 -5.08 -0.42
C ALA A 151 14.51 -6.42 0.27
N TYR A 152 13.24 -6.80 0.31
CA TYR A 152 12.74 -8.09 0.83
C TYR A 152 13.12 -8.42 2.27
N THR A 153 13.43 -7.40 3.07
CA THR A 153 13.87 -7.55 4.47
C THR A 153 12.79 -7.13 5.45
N SER A 154 12.68 -7.87 6.55
CA SER A 154 11.74 -7.58 7.64
C SER A 154 12.39 -6.71 8.71
N TYR A 155 11.60 -5.85 9.34
CA TYR A 155 11.99 -4.88 10.34
C TYR A 155 10.95 -4.79 11.45
N SER A 156 11.36 -4.20 12.58
CA SER A 156 10.48 -3.84 13.69
C SER A 156 10.72 -2.39 14.09
N THR A 157 9.68 -1.68 14.50
CA THR A 157 9.87 -0.38 15.14
C THR A 157 10.56 -0.57 16.49
N GLN A 158 11.44 0.37 16.85
CA GLN A 158 12.10 0.36 18.14
C GLN A 158 11.14 0.84 19.24
N PRO A 159 11.23 0.34 20.48
CA PRO A 159 10.32 0.75 21.56
C PRO A 159 10.29 2.27 21.81
N SER A 160 11.44 2.96 21.63
CA SER A 160 11.55 4.41 21.78
C SER A 160 11.04 5.21 20.58
N ASN A 161 10.77 4.55 19.46
CA ASN A 161 10.37 5.17 18.20
C ASN A 161 9.17 4.43 17.61
N THR A 162 8.01 4.62 18.24
CA THR A 162 6.73 3.97 17.90
C THR A 162 5.67 5.04 17.62
N PHE A 163 4.63 4.66 16.89
CA PHE A 163 3.44 5.49 16.79
C PHE A 163 2.73 5.60 18.14
N ARG A 164 2.15 6.77 18.40
CA ARG A 164 1.37 7.02 19.61
C ARG A 164 0.04 7.65 19.25
N VAL A 165 -1.01 7.13 19.85
CA VAL A 165 -2.37 7.67 19.74
C VAL A 165 -3.00 7.82 21.11
N LYS A 166 -4.00 8.70 21.19
CA LYS A 166 -4.82 8.92 22.34
C LYS A 166 -6.28 8.96 21.90
N ALA A 167 -7.15 8.27 22.61
CA ALA A 167 -8.60 8.26 22.36
C ALA A 167 -9.31 9.21 23.33
#